data_ec4e92f688316fc1636e32b2740b4c94
#
_entry.id   ec4e92f688316fc1636e32b2740b4c94
#
_cell.length_a   1.000
_cell.length_b   1.000
_cell.length_c   1.000
_cell.angle_alpha   90.00
_cell.angle_beta   90.00
_cell.angle_gamma   90.00
#
_symmetry.space_group_name_H-M   'P 1'
#
loop_
_entity.id
_entity.type
_entity.pdbx_description
1 polymer ?
#
loop_
_entity_poly.entity_id
_entity_poly.type
_entity_poly.pdbx_seq_one_letter_code
_entity_poly.pdbx_strand_id
1 'polypeptide(L)'
;ITNAGAVSATITSVLSSSASEFPIVANTCGIVAGGANCKVTVAFKPLAAGARNGSLTISSNATGSPHAVALSGTGAGATPTASKVPVVEYFNEGFGHYFMTADTDEITGLDGGAYNFAFLRTQRSFSAWNGPTAGTVPVCRFFTTPGTFGAKSSHFYTANPVECDGLKLNPAWVYEKIAFYIAVPVAGVCPVGTTPVYRMYN
;
A
#
# COMPACT_ATOMS: atom_id res chain seq x y z
N ILE A 1 -23.67 -18.82 -13.35
CA ILE A 1 -24.93 -18.14 -13.65
C ILE A 1 -25.76 -19.10 -14.49
N THR A 2 -26.95 -19.45 -14.01
CA THR A 2 -27.85 -20.37 -14.72
C THR A 2 -29.12 -19.58 -15.15
N ASN A 3 -29.48 -19.73 -16.40
CA ASN A 3 -30.79 -19.23 -16.88
C ASN A 3 -31.84 -20.32 -16.70
N ALA A 4 -32.61 -20.24 -15.63
CA ALA A 4 -33.68 -21.20 -15.34
C ALA A 4 -34.98 -20.95 -16.16
N GLY A 5 -35.03 -19.86 -16.91
CA GLY A 5 -36.18 -19.54 -17.78
C GLY A 5 -36.13 -20.32 -19.10
N ALA A 6 -37.23 -20.27 -19.86
CA ALA A 6 -37.32 -20.88 -21.19
C ALA A 6 -36.74 -19.99 -22.31
N VAL A 7 -36.58 -18.68 -22.06
CA VAL A 7 -36.12 -17.69 -23.03
C VAL A 7 -34.68 -17.35 -22.78
N SER A 8 -33.92 -17.00 -23.80
CA SER A 8 -32.50 -16.56 -23.64
C SER A 8 -32.40 -15.31 -22.78
N ALA A 9 -31.44 -15.33 -21.86
CA ALA A 9 -31.03 -14.18 -21.08
C ALA A 9 -29.74 -13.57 -21.66
N THR A 10 -29.68 -12.26 -21.74
CA THR A 10 -28.48 -11.54 -22.17
C THR A 10 -27.82 -10.89 -20.96
N ILE A 11 -26.59 -11.32 -20.62
CA ILE A 11 -25.77 -10.70 -19.61
C ILE A 11 -25.04 -9.52 -20.25
N THR A 12 -25.32 -8.30 -19.79
CA THR A 12 -24.77 -7.07 -20.38
C THR A 12 -23.47 -6.63 -19.68
N SER A 13 -23.33 -6.92 -18.38
CA SER A 13 -22.10 -6.66 -17.65
C SER A 13 -21.96 -7.53 -16.41
N VAL A 14 -20.69 -7.77 -16.02
CA VAL A 14 -20.34 -8.36 -14.72
C VAL A 14 -19.22 -7.50 -14.16
N LEU A 15 -19.44 -6.89 -13.01
CA LEU A 15 -18.50 -5.96 -12.37
C LEU A 15 -18.19 -6.42 -10.94
N SER A 16 -16.92 -6.29 -10.54
CA SER A 16 -16.51 -6.50 -9.16
C SER A 16 -16.41 -5.17 -8.44
N SER A 17 -17.01 -5.05 -7.26
CA SER A 17 -16.91 -3.86 -6.40
C SER A 17 -15.51 -3.66 -5.81
N SER A 18 -14.67 -4.69 -5.83
CA SER A 18 -13.31 -4.69 -5.30
C SER A 18 -12.38 -5.44 -6.27
N ALA A 19 -12.21 -4.89 -7.47
CA ALA A 19 -11.47 -5.55 -8.55
C ALA A 19 -9.98 -5.78 -8.25
N SER A 20 -9.38 -5.04 -7.31
CA SER A 20 -8.02 -5.25 -6.84
C SER A 20 -7.86 -6.54 -6.02
N GLU A 21 -8.87 -6.89 -5.22
CA GLU A 21 -8.85 -8.08 -4.37
C GLU A 21 -9.65 -9.25 -4.91
N PHE A 22 -10.69 -8.95 -5.72
CA PHE A 22 -11.54 -9.94 -6.39
C PHE A 22 -11.61 -9.66 -7.90
N PRO A 23 -10.47 -9.74 -8.64
CA PRO A 23 -10.48 -9.54 -10.07
C PRO A 23 -11.24 -10.65 -10.78
N ILE A 24 -12.02 -10.28 -11.81
CA ILE A 24 -12.61 -11.23 -12.73
C ILE A 24 -11.49 -11.66 -13.70
N VAL A 25 -11.13 -12.94 -13.67
CA VAL A 25 -10.03 -13.50 -14.49
C VAL A 25 -10.53 -14.24 -15.73
N ALA A 26 -11.81 -14.65 -15.74
CA ALA A 26 -12.47 -15.18 -16.91
C ALA A 26 -13.99 -14.94 -16.82
N ASN A 27 -14.61 -14.69 -17.96
CA ASN A 27 -16.07 -14.52 -18.08
C ASN A 27 -16.51 -15.12 -19.42
N THR A 28 -17.36 -16.14 -19.37
CA THR A 28 -17.96 -16.78 -20.56
C THR A 28 -19.42 -16.36 -20.74
N CYS A 29 -19.90 -15.40 -19.94
CA CYS A 29 -21.28 -14.97 -19.98
C CYS A 29 -21.52 -13.91 -21.06
N GLY A 30 -22.57 -14.12 -21.80
CA GLY A 30 -23.09 -13.22 -22.82
C GLY A 30 -24.56 -13.56 -23.02
N ILE A 31 -24.93 -14.20 -24.14
CA ILE A 31 -26.28 -14.74 -24.35
C ILE A 31 -26.32 -16.16 -23.77
N VAL A 32 -27.19 -16.39 -22.80
CA VAL A 32 -27.37 -17.67 -22.12
C VAL A 32 -28.75 -18.21 -22.49
N ALA A 33 -28.81 -19.29 -23.25
CA ALA A 33 -30.08 -19.93 -23.67
C ALA A 33 -30.89 -20.40 -22.46
N GLY A 34 -32.16 -20.60 -22.66
CA GLY A 34 -33.03 -21.16 -21.62
C GLY A 34 -32.56 -22.54 -21.15
N GLY A 35 -32.46 -22.75 -19.85
CA GLY A 35 -31.90 -23.95 -19.22
C GLY A 35 -30.39 -24.07 -19.23
N ALA A 36 -29.67 -23.17 -19.92
CA ALA A 36 -28.20 -23.18 -20.00
C ALA A 36 -27.52 -22.39 -18.86
N ASN A 37 -26.22 -22.50 -18.79
CA ASN A 37 -25.39 -21.75 -17.82
C ASN A 37 -24.15 -21.12 -18.48
N CYS A 38 -23.59 -20.14 -17.80
CA CYS A 38 -22.30 -19.55 -18.10
C CYS A 38 -21.45 -19.40 -16.83
N LYS A 39 -20.17 -19.17 -16.96
CA LYS A 39 -19.23 -19.12 -15.86
C LYS A 39 -18.50 -17.78 -15.78
N VAL A 40 -18.46 -17.22 -14.58
CA VAL A 40 -17.54 -16.13 -14.21
C VAL A 40 -16.53 -16.68 -13.22
N THR A 41 -15.25 -16.51 -13.51
CA THR A 41 -14.16 -16.92 -12.62
C THR A 41 -13.57 -15.68 -11.95
N VAL A 42 -13.55 -15.69 -10.64
CA VAL A 42 -12.99 -14.61 -9.80
C VAL A 42 -11.76 -15.17 -9.09
N ALA A 43 -10.65 -14.45 -9.14
CA ALA A 43 -9.50 -14.73 -8.28
C ALA A 43 -9.63 -13.97 -6.97
N PHE A 44 -9.12 -14.54 -5.88
CA PHE A 44 -8.98 -13.85 -4.61
C PHE A 44 -7.52 -13.47 -4.42
N LYS A 45 -7.23 -12.17 -4.34
CA LYS A 45 -5.89 -11.58 -4.17
C LYS A 45 -5.92 -10.60 -3.00
N PRO A 46 -5.96 -11.09 -1.74
CA PRO A 46 -6.05 -10.21 -0.59
C PRO A 46 -4.87 -9.26 -0.50
N LEU A 47 -5.14 -7.97 -0.30
CA LEU A 47 -4.14 -6.92 -0.09
C LEU A 47 -3.73 -6.78 1.38
N ALA A 48 -4.47 -7.39 2.31
CA ALA A 48 -4.18 -7.41 3.73
C ALA A 48 -4.72 -8.67 4.40
N ALA A 49 -4.20 -8.98 5.59
CA ALA A 49 -4.71 -10.04 6.45
C ALA A 49 -6.14 -9.74 6.94
N GLY A 50 -6.86 -10.80 7.30
CA GLY A 50 -8.20 -10.72 7.87
C GLY A 50 -9.32 -10.84 6.84
N ALA A 51 -10.55 -10.64 7.29
CA ALA A 51 -11.74 -10.75 6.46
C ALA A 51 -11.75 -9.68 5.35
N ARG A 52 -11.96 -10.11 4.12
CA ARG A 52 -12.08 -9.28 2.91
C ARG A 52 -13.44 -9.57 2.29
N ASN A 53 -14.15 -8.52 1.93
CA ASN A 53 -15.48 -8.63 1.36
C ASN A 53 -15.57 -7.84 0.05
N GLY A 54 -16.39 -8.33 -0.86
CA GLY A 54 -16.71 -7.67 -2.12
C GLY A 54 -18.04 -8.19 -2.64
N SER A 55 -18.41 -7.77 -3.83
CA SER A 55 -19.58 -8.28 -4.54
C SER A 55 -19.35 -8.27 -6.06
N LEU A 56 -20.01 -9.20 -6.75
CA LEU A 56 -20.23 -9.09 -8.19
C LEU A 56 -21.61 -8.48 -8.42
N THR A 57 -21.65 -7.51 -9.31
CA THR A 57 -22.91 -6.98 -9.86
C THR A 57 -23.07 -7.52 -11.28
N ILE A 58 -24.16 -8.26 -11.53
CA ILE A 58 -24.48 -8.90 -12.80
C ILE A 58 -25.69 -8.19 -13.38
N SER A 59 -25.50 -7.48 -14.48
CA SER A 59 -26.58 -6.83 -15.21
C SER A 59 -27.03 -7.69 -16.39
N SER A 60 -28.33 -7.81 -16.60
CA SER A 60 -28.94 -8.61 -17.66
C SER A 60 -30.30 -8.04 -18.07
N ASN A 61 -30.92 -8.62 -19.08
CA ASN A 61 -32.30 -8.33 -19.46
C ASN A 61 -33.35 -9.14 -18.65
N ALA A 62 -32.90 -9.95 -17.68
CA ALA A 62 -33.82 -10.72 -16.83
C ALA A 62 -34.46 -9.84 -15.74
N THR A 63 -35.68 -10.23 -15.31
CA THR A 63 -36.38 -9.57 -14.21
C THR A 63 -35.55 -9.61 -12.93
N GLY A 64 -35.50 -8.49 -12.20
CA GLY A 64 -34.74 -8.36 -10.96
C GLY A 64 -33.23 -7.95 -11.19
N SER A 65 -32.82 -7.70 -12.43
CA SER A 65 -31.51 -7.16 -12.73
C SER A 65 -31.36 -5.72 -12.18
N PRO A 66 -30.13 -5.35 -11.65
CA PRO A 66 -28.96 -6.18 -11.52
C PRO A 66 -29.01 -7.14 -10.33
N HIS A 67 -28.39 -8.30 -10.47
CA HIS A 67 -28.21 -9.26 -9.39
C HIS A 67 -26.86 -9.07 -8.70
N ALA A 68 -26.83 -9.17 -7.38
CA ALA A 68 -25.61 -9.10 -6.59
C ALA A 68 -25.23 -10.48 -6.03
N VAL A 69 -23.93 -10.82 -6.15
CA VAL A 69 -23.34 -12.01 -5.52
C VAL A 69 -22.27 -11.56 -4.55
N ALA A 70 -22.47 -11.84 -3.26
CA ALA A 70 -21.48 -11.52 -2.24
C ALA A 70 -20.21 -12.37 -2.43
N LEU A 71 -19.06 -11.73 -2.28
CA LEU A 71 -17.75 -12.35 -2.28
C LEU A 71 -17.13 -12.15 -0.90
N SER A 72 -16.56 -13.20 -0.35
CA SER A 72 -15.82 -13.12 0.91
C SER A 72 -14.60 -14.03 0.86
N GLY A 73 -13.59 -13.65 1.60
CA GLY A 73 -12.38 -14.44 1.79
C GLY A 73 -11.61 -13.96 3.01
N THR A 74 -10.78 -14.81 3.57
CA THR A 74 -9.84 -14.41 4.60
C THR A 74 -8.47 -14.30 3.97
N GLY A 75 -7.94 -13.08 3.91
CA GLY A 75 -6.54 -12.86 3.60
C GLY A 75 -5.72 -13.55 4.70
N ALA A 76 -5.08 -14.68 4.39
CA ALA A 76 -3.92 -15.07 5.12
C ALA A 76 -2.91 -13.98 4.81
N GLY A 77 -2.60 -13.10 5.78
CA GLY A 77 -1.50 -12.20 5.57
C GLY A 77 -0.34 -13.06 5.08
N ALA A 78 0.15 -12.80 3.87
CA ALA A 78 1.54 -13.08 3.68
C ALA A 78 2.18 -12.35 4.85
N THR A 79 2.64 -13.07 5.83
CA THR A 79 3.69 -12.59 6.68
C THR A 79 4.87 -12.46 5.71
N PRO A 80 5.18 -11.30 5.15
CA PRO A 80 6.51 -11.13 4.67
C PRO A 80 7.31 -11.49 5.90
N THR A 81 8.29 -12.35 5.78
CA THR A 81 9.30 -12.49 6.79
C THR A 81 10.04 -11.15 6.80
N ALA A 82 9.43 -10.16 7.47
CA ALA A 82 9.99 -8.85 7.56
C ALA A 82 11.32 -9.02 8.27
N SER A 83 12.38 -8.77 7.55
CA SER A 83 13.74 -8.83 8.07
C SER A 83 14.10 -7.48 8.66
N LYS A 84 14.91 -7.50 9.73
CA LYS A 84 15.60 -6.30 10.17
C LYS A 84 16.63 -5.90 9.11
N VAL A 85 16.57 -4.65 8.70
CA VAL A 85 17.45 -4.05 7.69
C VAL A 85 18.01 -2.75 8.22
N PRO A 86 19.20 -2.35 7.79
CA PRO A 86 19.72 -1.03 8.12
C PRO A 86 18.92 0.06 7.42
N VAL A 87 18.55 1.09 8.17
CA VAL A 87 18.11 2.38 7.63
C VAL A 87 19.34 3.26 7.57
N VAL A 88 19.73 3.67 6.38
CA VAL A 88 20.92 4.46 6.12
C VAL A 88 20.54 5.92 6.01
N GLU A 89 21.31 6.78 6.70
CA GLU A 89 21.15 8.23 6.64
C GLU A 89 22.12 8.85 5.65
N TYR A 90 21.59 9.72 4.81
CA TYR A 90 22.33 10.58 3.88
C TYR A 90 22.06 12.04 4.20
N PHE A 91 23.01 12.89 3.89
CA PHE A 91 22.88 14.35 3.96
C PHE A 91 23.11 14.95 2.58
N ASN A 92 22.23 15.86 2.19
CA ASN A 92 22.37 16.67 0.99
C ASN A 92 22.75 18.09 1.39
N GLU A 93 23.99 18.48 1.13
CA GLU A 93 24.52 19.80 1.50
C GLU A 93 23.82 20.94 0.74
N GLY A 94 23.54 20.74 -0.56
CA GLY A 94 22.86 21.73 -1.40
C GLY A 94 21.46 22.10 -0.91
N PHE A 95 20.71 21.09 -0.46
CA PHE A 95 19.37 21.28 0.10
C PHE A 95 19.37 21.47 1.62
N GLY A 96 20.47 21.13 2.29
CA GLY A 96 20.62 21.25 3.74
C GLY A 96 19.68 20.32 4.51
N HIS A 97 19.36 19.13 3.98
CA HIS A 97 18.47 18.19 4.66
C HIS A 97 19.00 16.75 4.66
N TYR A 98 18.44 15.96 5.56
CA TYR A 98 18.72 14.54 5.71
C TYR A 98 17.69 13.70 4.94
N PHE A 99 18.16 12.57 4.42
CA PHE A 99 17.36 11.54 3.79
C PHE A 99 17.69 10.19 4.43
N MET A 100 16.64 9.42 4.76
CA MET A 100 16.80 8.11 5.37
C MET A 100 16.06 7.05 4.55
N THR A 101 16.71 5.92 4.29
CA THR A 101 16.10 4.83 3.56
C THR A 101 16.59 3.47 4.01
N ALA A 102 15.69 2.47 3.92
CA ALA A 102 15.98 1.05 4.00
C ALA A 102 15.87 0.34 2.64
N ASP A 103 15.55 1.10 1.59
CA ASP A 103 15.38 0.59 0.24
C ASP A 103 16.74 0.35 -0.42
N THR A 104 17.01 -0.90 -0.79
CA THR A 104 18.31 -1.31 -1.34
C THR A 104 18.63 -0.66 -2.69
N ASP A 105 17.60 -0.36 -3.49
CA ASP A 105 17.79 0.27 -4.80
C ASP A 105 18.13 1.76 -4.62
N GLU A 106 17.46 2.44 -3.67
CA GLU A 106 17.82 3.82 -3.30
C GLU A 106 19.25 3.90 -2.71
N ILE A 107 19.61 2.99 -1.80
CA ILE A 107 20.95 2.89 -1.24
C ILE A 107 21.99 2.68 -2.35
N THR A 108 21.77 1.69 -3.22
CA THR A 108 22.67 1.38 -4.32
C THR A 108 22.81 2.55 -5.28
N GLY A 109 21.71 3.21 -5.63
CA GLY A 109 21.70 4.37 -6.51
C GLY A 109 22.48 5.55 -5.91
N LEU A 110 22.23 5.89 -4.64
CA LEU A 110 22.89 7.01 -3.97
C LEU A 110 24.39 6.76 -3.78
N ASP A 111 24.79 5.56 -3.36
CA ASP A 111 26.20 5.17 -3.23
C ASP A 111 26.90 5.12 -4.59
N GLY A 112 26.18 4.76 -5.66
CA GLY A 112 26.64 4.76 -7.03
C GLY A 112 26.69 6.13 -7.70
N GLY A 113 26.36 7.20 -6.97
CA GLY A 113 26.46 8.58 -7.48
C GLY A 113 25.22 9.15 -8.13
N ALA A 114 24.06 8.58 -7.86
CA ALA A 114 22.80 9.22 -8.24
C ALA A 114 22.77 10.67 -7.74
N TYR A 115 22.13 11.55 -8.53
CA TYR A 115 22.09 12.99 -8.27
C TYR A 115 23.50 13.65 -8.17
N ASN A 116 24.48 13.13 -8.95
CA ASN A 116 25.85 13.64 -8.97
C ASN A 116 26.53 13.65 -7.58
N PHE A 117 26.31 12.59 -6.79
CA PHE A 117 26.82 12.47 -5.41
C PHE A 117 26.37 13.59 -4.47
N ALA A 118 25.22 14.22 -4.73
CA ALA A 118 24.69 15.27 -3.87
C ALA A 118 24.24 14.76 -2.49
N PHE A 119 23.99 13.45 -2.35
CA PHE A 119 23.65 12.78 -1.10
C PHE A 119 24.86 11.97 -0.60
N LEU A 120 25.42 12.35 0.54
CA LEU A 120 26.55 11.67 1.15
C LEU A 120 26.10 10.94 2.42
N ARG A 121 26.58 9.70 2.63
CA ARG A 121 26.33 8.96 3.86
C ARG A 121 26.88 9.72 5.07
N THR A 122 26.08 9.85 6.12
CA THR A 122 26.50 10.47 7.40
C THR A 122 27.24 9.50 8.32
N GLN A 123 27.36 8.23 7.93
CA GLN A 123 27.86 7.12 8.76
C GLN A 123 26.91 6.75 9.91
N ARG A 124 25.71 7.32 9.96
CA ARG A 124 24.67 6.97 10.92
C ARG A 124 23.70 5.99 10.31
N SER A 125 23.27 5.03 11.11
CA SER A 125 22.23 4.07 10.74
C SER A 125 21.54 3.53 11.98
N PHE A 126 20.35 3.02 11.79
CA PHE A 126 19.64 2.22 12.79
C PHE A 126 18.97 1.04 12.10
N SER A 127 18.51 0.05 12.88
CA SER A 127 17.79 -1.11 12.33
C SER A 127 16.29 -0.90 12.42
N ALA A 128 15.60 -1.19 11.31
CA ALA A 128 14.14 -1.22 11.20
C ALA A 128 13.71 -2.48 10.45
N TRP A 129 12.44 -2.64 10.15
CA TRP A 129 11.96 -3.77 9.36
C TRP A 129 11.55 -3.30 7.95
N ASN A 130 11.85 -4.11 6.94
CA ASN A 130 11.49 -3.84 5.55
C ASN A 130 10.04 -4.17 5.20
N GLY A 131 9.27 -4.69 6.15
CA GLY A 131 7.86 -5.04 5.98
C GLY A 131 7.13 -5.11 7.32
N PRO A 132 5.81 -5.28 7.30
CA PRO A 132 5.02 -5.38 8.53
C PRO A 132 5.38 -6.65 9.31
N THR A 133 5.52 -6.51 10.63
CA THR A 133 5.65 -7.63 11.57
C THR A 133 4.92 -7.29 12.87
N ALA A 134 4.68 -8.29 13.71
CA ALA A 134 3.95 -8.08 14.96
C ALA A 134 4.62 -6.99 15.81
N GLY A 135 3.83 -6.04 16.30
CA GLY A 135 4.30 -4.93 17.13
C GLY A 135 4.97 -3.79 16.38
N THR A 136 4.97 -3.78 15.03
CA THR A 136 5.51 -2.67 14.25
C THR A 136 4.41 -1.87 13.56
N VAL A 137 4.72 -0.61 13.25
CA VAL A 137 3.88 0.30 12.46
C VAL A 137 4.66 0.83 11.26
N PRO A 138 3.98 1.17 10.16
CA PRO A 138 4.62 1.76 9.00
C PRO A 138 5.09 3.19 9.27
N VAL A 139 6.21 3.57 8.69
CA VAL A 139 6.71 4.94 8.66
C VAL A 139 6.46 5.54 7.28
N CYS A 140 5.56 6.50 7.21
CA CYS A 140 5.27 7.27 6.01
C CYS A 140 6.43 8.22 5.71
N ARG A 141 6.85 8.30 4.45
CA ARG A 141 7.83 9.27 3.97
C ARG A 141 7.16 10.26 3.03
N PHE A 142 7.47 11.53 3.26
CA PHE A 142 7.01 12.65 2.47
C PHE A 142 8.19 13.51 2.03
N PHE A 143 8.01 14.21 0.93
CA PHE A 143 8.96 15.17 0.40
C PHE A 143 8.27 16.53 0.19
N THR A 144 8.95 17.61 0.51
CA THR A 144 8.52 18.95 0.15
C THR A 144 9.48 19.56 -0.86
N THR A 145 8.94 20.13 -1.92
CA THR A 145 9.72 20.76 -2.98
C THR A 145 10.26 22.14 -2.57
N PRO A 146 11.40 22.56 -3.11
CA PRO A 146 11.84 23.94 -2.97
C PRO A 146 10.74 24.93 -3.40
N GLY A 147 10.58 26.01 -2.66
CA GLY A 147 9.53 27.00 -2.88
C GLY A 147 8.30 26.85 -1.98
N THR A 148 8.03 25.66 -1.44
CA THR A 148 6.88 25.45 -0.54
C THR A 148 7.13 26.05 0.86
N PHE A 149 8.32 25.82 1.43
CA PHE A 149 8.74 26.35 2.74
C PHE A 149 10.06 27.14 2.62
N GLY A 150 10.25 27.87 1.50
CA GLY A 150 11.48 28.63 1.21
C GLY A 150 12.29 27.96 0.10
N ALA A 151 13.61 28.25 0.07
CA ALA A 151 14.51 27.78 -0.99
C ALA A 151 14.95 26.32 -0.81
N LYS A 152 14.67 25.70 0.34
CA LYS A 152 15.12 24.37 0.70
C LYS A 152 14.00 23.35 0.56
N SER A 153 14.35 22.10 0.28
CA SER A 153 13.47 20.95 0.37
C SER A 153 13.71 20.19 1.68
N SER A 154 12.80 19.28 2.03
CA SER A 154 12.98 18.42 3.19
C SER A 154 12.25 17.09 3.01
N HIS A 155 12.75 16.04 3.65
CA HIS A 155 11.99 14.82 3.86
C HIS A 155 11.41 14.80 5.27
N PHE A 156 10.21 14.26 5.36
CA PHE A 156 9.48 14.11 6.61
C PHE A 156 9.06 12.67 6.81
N TYR A 157 9.24 12.15 8.02
CA TYR A 157 8.96 10.76 8.37
C TYR A 157 8.01 10.71 9.54
N THR A 158 6.97 9.90 9.45
CA THR A 158 6.05 9.70 10.56
C THR A 158 5.55 8.28 10.69
N ALA A 159 5.54 7.78 11.93
CA ALA A 159 4.91 6.53 12.32
C ALA A 159 3.49 6.75 12.89
N ASN A 160 3.03 7.99 12.99
CA ASN A 160 1.69 8.32 13.45
C ASN A 160 0.71 8.24 12.27
N PRO A 161 -0.29 7.33 12.29
CA PRO A 161 -1.21 7.16 11.17
C PRO A 161 -2.08 8.40 10.92
N VAL A 162 -2.49 9.11 11.96
CA VAL A 162 -3.31 10.33 11.82
C VAL A 162 -2.50 11.45 11.15
N GLU A 163 -1.23 11.61 11.53
CA GLU A 163 -0.32 12.56 10.90
C GLU A 163 -0.02 12.17 9.44
N CYS A 164 0.20 10.87 9.18
CA CYS A 164 0.41 10.38 7.83
C CYS A 164 -0.79 10.67 6.92
N ASP A 165 -2.01 10.37 7.37
CA ASP A 165 -3.21 10.57 6.57
C ASP A 165 -3.53 12.06 6.38
N GLY A 166 -3.29 12.89 7.39
CA GLY A 166 -3.41 14.34 7.29
C GLY A 166 -2.44 14.95 6.27
N LEU A 167 -1.18 14.50 6.26
CA LEU A 167 -0.16 14.99 5.33
C LEU A 167 -0.41 14.56 3.87
N LYS A 168 -1.02 13.41 3.64
CA LYS A 168 -1.43 12.99 2.28
C LYS A 168 -2.46 13.95 1.65
N LEU A 169 -3.21 14.67 2.47
CA LEU A 169 -4.20 15.66 2.03
C LEU A 169 -3.62 17.08 1.93
N ASN A 170 -2.40 17.29 2.41
CA ASN A 170 -1.74 18.60 2.41
C ASN A 170 -0.91 18.79 1.13
N PRO A 171 -1.28 19.73 0.24
CA PRO A 171 -0.59 19.93 -1.04
C PRO A 171 0.89 20.39 -0.90
N ALA A 172 1.30 20.83 0.27
CA ALA A 172 2.69 21.18 0.56
C ALA A 172 3.63 19.95 0.67
N TRP A 173 3.05 18.75 0.80
CA TRP A 173 3.79 17.52 0.96
C TRP A 173 3.45 16.51 -0.12
N VAL A 174 4.46 15.93 -0.73
CA VAL A 174 4.30 14.80 -1.66
C VAL A 174 4.52 13.50 -0.87
N TYR A 175 3.49 12.68 -0.77
CA TYR A 175 3.63 11.33 -0.22
C TYR A 175 4.46 10.48 -1.18
N GLU A 176 5.55 9.89 -0.71
CA GLU A 176 6.40 9.04 -1.53
C GLU A 176 6.07 7.55 -1.35
N LYS A 177 6.23 7.04 -0.14
CA LYS A 177 6.00 5.62 0.19
C LYS A 177 6.01 5.36 1.70
N ILE A 178 5.79 4.10 2.09
CA ILE A 178 6.23 3.60 3.40
C ILE A 178 7.73 3.32 3.28
N ALA A 179 8.53 4.02 4.07
CA ALA A 179 10.00 3.92 4.02
C ALA A 179 10.53 2.66 4.71
N PHE A 180 9.95 2.30 5.84
CA PHE A 180 10.28 1.13 6.67
C PHE A 180 9.22 0.96 7.76
N TYR A 181 9.40 -0.06 8.61
CA TYR A 181 8.51 -0.31 9.76
C TYR A 181 9.32 -0.25 11.06
N ILE A 182 8.73 0.31 12.12
CA ILE A 182 9.35 0.45 13.45
C ILE A 182 8.41 -0.02 14.55
N ALA A 183 8.98 -0.44 15.67
CA ALA A 183 8.22 -0.59 16.90
C ALA A 183 8.09 0.79 17.57
N VAL A 184 6.88 1.11 18.04
CA VAL A 184 6.63 2.37 18.77
C VAL A 184 6.56 2.13 20.27
N PRO A 185 6.94 3.09 21.11
CA PRO A 185 6.79 2.98 22.55
C PRO A 185 5.32 2.80 22.95
N VAL A 186 5.08 1.96 23.94
CA VAL A 186 3.78 1.83 24.61
C VAL A 186 3.92 2.48 25.98
N ALA A 187 3.07 3.46 26.30
CA ALA A 187 3.15 4.26 27.52
C ALA A 187 4.57 4.85 27.79
N GLY A 188 5.26 5.25 26.71
CA GLY A 188 6.61 5.82 26.80
C GLY A 188 7.74 4.82 26.94
N VAL A 189 7.45 3.51 27.00
CA VAL A 189 8.45 2.46 27.15
C VAL A 189 8.71 1.78 25.81
N CYS A 190 9.97 1.76 25.38
CA CYS A 190 10.37 1.04 24.18
C CYS A 190 10.28 -0.48 24.40
N PRO A 191 9.89 -1.25 23.38
CA PRO A 191 9.92 -2.71 23.45
C PRO A 191 11.33 -3.25 23.77
N VAL A 192 11.36 -4.38 24.47
CA VAL A 192 12.64 -5.03 24.84
C VAL A 192 13.47 -5.30 23.58
N GLY A 193 14.77 -4.99 23.66
CA GLY A 193 15.71 -5.17 22.54
C GLY A 193 15.62 -4.10 21.45
N THR A 194 14.98 -2.96 21.74
CA THR A 194 14.95 -1.80 20.86
C THR A 194 15.67 -0.60 21.50
N THR A 195 16.17 0.29 20.65
CA THR A 195 16.77 1.56 21.05
C THR A 195 15.91 2.71 20.53
N PRO A 196 15.62 3.76 21.34
CA PRO A 196 14.82 4.87 20.88
C PRO A 196 15.52 5.66 19.77
N VAL A 197 14.77 5.98 18.73
CA VAL A 197 15.15 6.93 17.67
C VAL A 197 14.20 8.11 17.76
N TYR A 198 14.74 9.30 17.90
CA TYR A 198 13.97 10.54 18.08
C TYR A 198 13.91 11.32 16.78
N ARG A 199 12.72 11.80 16.43
CA ARG A 199 12.54 12.79 15.39
C ARG A 199 12.75 14.19 15.97
N MET A 200 13.68 14.92 15.39
CA MET A 200 13.95 16.31 15.76
C MET A 200 13.36 17.23 14.69
N TYR A 201 12.94 18.43 15.09
CA TYR A 201 12.49 19.49 14.20
C TYR A 201 13.55 20.62 14.23
N ASN A 202 13.78 21.22 13.07
CA ASN A 202 14.55 22.46 12.92
C ASN A 202 13.62 23.66 13.00
#